data_228f414af938c9d463a56239673b367a
#
_entry.id   228f414af938c9d463a56239673b367a
#
_cell.length_a   1.000
_cell.length_b   1.000
_cell.length_c   1.000
_cell.angle_alpha   90.00
_cell.angle_beta   90.00
_cell.angle_gamma   90.00
#
_symmetry.space_group_name_H-M   'P 1'
#
loop_
_entity.id
_entity.type
_entity.pdbx_description
1 polymer ?
#
loop_
_entity_poly.entity_id
_entity_poly.type
_entity_poly.pdbx_seq_one_letter_code
_entity_poly.pdbx_strand_id
1 'polypeptide(L)'
;MHRTDNLMYDCILFDIDGVLVDIRKSYNTAIKETVGYMLKFITGSSFRTLVTDQIILKFRQSGGFNNDMDTSYAITLAILANPPKNISQGRKFLAKVTENSDESGYISVEKFLAIYDIDKWKKMLNYPAPVEDSMLAQVFDEIFYGPDLFRKQDHLEPKYWTTGRPLIKNDRLAVSAKTMKKLHKMFKGNLAIVSGRSRLAAEYSLQPIIKYFNSDACIFLEDKKREYAKPNPYAVKHTMKVLGAKTAVYVGDSAEDLLMARRAEKETGAKIAFVGIYGNSSEPDKAIDKFKQERVEAIIRSVNQLPNIINKVRL
;
A
#
# COMPACT_ATOMS: atom_id res chain seq x y z
N MET A 1 2.97 20.06 40.39
CA MET A 1 1.95 20.44 39.38
C MET A 1 2.38 19.87 38.03
N HIS A 2 1.87 18.70 37.65
CA HIS A 2 2.08 18.17 36.30
C HIS A 2 1.20 19.00 35.36
N ARG A 3 1.84 19.75 34.46
CA ARG A 3 1.15 20.30 33.28
C ARG A 3 0.57 19.09 32.52
N THR A 4 -0.71 18.91 32.57
CA THR A 4 -1.43 18.07 31.61
C THR A 4 -1.22 18.77 30.26
N ASP A 5 -0.26 18.26 29.47
CA ASP A 5 -0.13 18.66 28.06
C ASP A 5 -1.47 18.37 27.39
N ASN A 6 -2.29 19.39 27.20
CA ASN A 6 -3.52 19.26 26.44
C ASN A 6 -3.11 18.95 24.99
N LEU A 7 -3.18 17.69 24.61
CA LEU A 7 -3.03 17.29 23.22
C LEU A 7 -4.14 17.95 22.41
N MET A 8 -3.76 18.51 21.28
CA MET A 8 -4.70 19.13 20.33
C MET A 8 -5.56 18.09 19.60
N TYR A 9 -5.15 16.82 19.62
CA TYR A 9 -5.75 15.74 18.87
C TYR A 9 -6.24 14.63 19.80
N ASP A 10 -7.38 14.03 19.45
CA ASP A 10 -8.00 12.93 20.21
C ASP A 10 -7.34 11.59 19.89
N CYS A 11 -6.85 11.41 18.65
CA CYS A 11 -6.28 10.14 18.20
C CYS A 11 -5.21 10.33 17.10
N ILE A 12 -4.47 9.24 16.84
CA ILE A 12 -3.60 9.11 15.67
C ILE A 12 -4.03 7.91 14.84
N LEU A 13 -4.15 8.10 13.54
CA LEU A 13 -4.40 7.07 12.55
C LEU A 13 -3.13 6.85 11.72
N PHE A 14 -2.75 5.61 11.52
CA PHE A 14 -1.52 5.25 10.80
C PHE A 14 -1.83 4.39 9.59
N ASP A 15 -1.23 4.71 8.46
CA ASP A 15 -0.98 3.68 7.46
C ASP A 15 0.15 2.74 7.90
N ILE A 16 0.30 1.59 7.22
CA ILE A 16 1.34 0.60 7.50
C ILE A 16 2.49 0.76 6.51
N ASP A 17 2.20 0.63 5.22
CA ASP A 17 3.19 0.53 4.15
C ASP A 17 3.88 1.87 3.93
N GLY A 18 5.22 1.87 3.96
CA GLY A 18 5.98 3.11 3.89
C GLY A 18 5.98 3.94 5.19
N VAL A 19 5.08 3.68 6.13
CA VAL A 19 4.89 4.43 7.38
C VAL A 19 5.44 3.65 8.59
N LEU A 20 4.80 2.55 8.94
CA LEU A 20 5.19 1.68 10.06
C LEU A 20 6.13 0.56 9.62
N VAL A 21 6.05 0.17 8.35
CA VAL A 21 6.82 -0.92 7.74
C VAL A 21 7.49 -0.46 6.45
N ASP A 22 8.77 -0.77 6.29
CA ASP A 22 9.48 -0.67 5.02
C ASP A 22 9.23 -1.94 4.21
N ILE A 23 8.46 -1.79 3.13
CA ILE A 23 7.97 -2.87 2.26
C ILE A 23 8.79 -3.08 0.99
N ARG A 24 9.82 -2.26 0.74
CA ARG A 24 10.56 -2.26 -0.54
C ARG A 24 11.16 -3.61 -0.91
N LYS A 25 11.48 -4.45 0.08
CA LYS A 25 12.04 -5.80 -0.12
C LYS A 25 11.00 -6.91 -0.13
N SER A 26 9.75 -6.64 0.20
CA SER A 26 8.64 -7.59 0.17
C SER A 26 7.77 -7.37 -1.07
N TYR A 27 6.96 -6.33 -1.11
CA TYR A 27 6.00 -6.10 -2.19
C TYR A 27 6.64 -5.86 -3.56
N ASN A 28 7.69 -5.02 -3.65
CA ASN A 28 8.35 -4.83 -4.94
C ASN A 28 8.93 -6.16 -5.48
N THR A 29 9.42 -7.03 -4.59
CA THR A 29 9.90 -8.34 -4.98
C THR A 29 8.73 -9.25 -5.38
N ALA A 30 7.60 -9.20 -4.66
CA ALA A 30 6.41 -9.96 -5.02
C ALA A 30 5.90 -9.60 -6.42
N ILE A 31 5.81 -8.33 -6.76
CA ILE A 31 5.46 -7.88 -8.12
C ILE A 31 6.42 -8.50 -9.17
N LYS A 32 7.74 -8.39 -8.95
CA LYS A 32 8.75 -8.91 -9.88
C LYS A 32 8.66 -10.42 -10.07
N GLU A 33 8.51 -11.16 -8.97
CA GLU A 33 8.40 -12.62 -9.01
C GLU A 33 7.08 -13.07 -9.66
N THR A 34 5.96 -12.41 -9.34
CA THR A 34 4.66 -12.71 -9.93
C THR A 34 4.67 -12.49 -11.43
N VAL A 35 5.14 -11.31 -11.88
CA VAL A 35 5.26 -11.02 -13.32
C VAL A 35 6.19 -12.04 -14.00
N GLY A 36 7.35 -12.32 -13.40
CA GLY A 36 8.31 -13.30 -13.91
C GLY A 36 7.71 -14.71 -14.04
N TYR A 37 6.97 -15.13 -13.01
CA TYR A 37 6.28 -16.42 -12.99
C TYR A 37 5.21 -16.49 -14.07
N MET A 38 4.31 -15.51 -14.12
CA MET A 38 3.20 -15.46 -15.08
C MET A 38 3.70 -15.49 -16.53
N LEU A 39 4.70 -14.64 -16.85
CA LEU A 39 5.27 -14.61 -18.19
C LEU A 39 5.96 -15.91 -18.57
N LYS A 40 6.72 -16.51 -17.64
CA LYS A 40 7.35 -17.82 -17.88
C LYS A 40 6.30 -18.91 -18.11
N PHE A 41 5.24 -18.94 -17.32
CA PHE A 41 4.15 -19.91 -17.44
C PHE A 41 3.42 -19.79 -18.79
N ILE A 42 3.12 -18.55 -19.20
CA ILE A 42 2.31 -18.30 -20.42
C ILE A 42 3.15 -18.40 -21.70
N THR A 43 4.39 -17.89 -21.68
CA THR A 43 5.20 -17.73 -22.90
C THR A 43 6.43 -18.64 -22.96
N GLY A 44 6.75 -19.35 -21.88
CA GLY A 44 8.00 -20.09 -21.74
C GLY A 44 9.24 -19.22 -21.49
N SER A 45 9.12 -17.90 -21.55
CA SER A 45 10.22 -16.93 -21.43
C SER A 45 10.17 -16.18 -20.11
N SER A 46 11.31 -16.08 -19.40
CA SER A 46 11.39 -15.31 -18.16
C SER A 46 11.79 -13.86 -18.46
N PHE A 47 10.89 -12.93 -18.18
CA PHE A 47 11.12 -11.49 -18.29
C PHE A 47 11.26 -10.80 -16.92
N ARG A 48 11.57 -11.54 -15.86
CA ARG A 48 11.69 -11.02 -14.48
C ARG A 48 12.56 -9.77 -14.37
N THR A 49 13.67 -9.70 -15.12
CA THR A 49 14.61 -8.58 -15.11
C THR A 49 14.10 -7.33 -15.81
N LEU A 50 12.97 -7.41 -16.52
CA LEU A 50 12.31 -6.21 -17.08
C LEU A 50 11.73 -5.32 -16.01
N VAL A 51 11.19 -5.90 -14.94
CA VAL A 51 10.51 -5.18 -13.88
C VAL A 51 11.53 -4.63 -12.88
N THR A 52 11.67 -3.30 -12.86
CA THR A 52 12.57 -2.58 -11.93
C THR A 52 11.76 -1.85 -10.87
N ASP A 53 12.40 -1.52 -9.72
CA ASP A 53 11.75 -0.70 -8.70
C ASP A 53 11.30 0.66 -9.25
N GLN A 54 12.04 1.20 -10.23
CA GLN A 54 11.69 2.47 -10.88
C GLN A 54 10.40 2.36 -11.71
N ILE A 55 10.18 1.24 -12.41
CA ILE A 55 8.92 1.00 -13.15
C ILE A 55 7.76 0.87 -12.17
N ILE A 56 7.91 0.11 -11.10
CA ILE A 56 6.89 -0.05 -10.06
C ILE A 56 6.54 1.32 -9.45
N LEU A 57 7.57 2.11 -9.12
CA LEU A 57 7.38 3.45 -8.57
C LEU A 57 6.58 4.37 -9.52
N LYS A 58 6.87 4.33 -10.82
CA LYS A 58 6.12 5.13 -11.81
C LYS A 58 4.64 4.75 -11.88
N PHE A 59 4.30 3.45 -11.80
CA PHE A 59 2.90 3.02 -11.68
C PHE A 59 2.25 3.60 -10.42
N ARG A 60 2.87 3.48 -9.25
CA ARG A 60 2.34 4.05 -8.01
C ARG A 60 2.19 5.57 -8.07
N GLN A 61 3.08 6.27 -8.78
CA GLN A 61 3.03 7.73 -8.96
C GLN A 61 1.89 8.20 -9.87
N SER A 62 1.34 7.35 -10.72
CA SER A 62 0.17 7.69 -11.55
C SER A 62 -1.13 7.82 -10.73
N GLY A 63 -1.14 7.35 -9.49
CA GLY A 63 -2.24 7.55 -8.54
C GLY A 63 -3.32 6.47 -8.55
N GLY A 64 -3.21 5.45 -9.41
CA GLY A 64 -4.21 4.39 -9.52
C GLY A 64 -3.71 2.98 -9.18
N PHE A 65 -2.47 2.84 -8.64
CA PHE A 65 -1.80 1.55 -8.42
C PHE A 65 -1.40 1.34 -6.97
N ASN A 66 -2.37 1.46 -6.07
CA ASN A 66 -2.18 1.15 -4.64
C ASN A 66 -2.23 -0.33 -4.35
N ASN A 67 -2.89 -1.09 -5.21
CA ASN A 67 -2.91 -2.54 -5.12
C ASN A 67 -1.75 -3.09 -5.98
N ASP A 68 -0.86 -3.82 -5.35
CA ASP A 68 0.33 -4.38 -6.02
C ASP A 68 -0.02 -5.50 -7.01
N MET A 69 -1.19 -6.13 -6.87
CA MET A 69 -1.74 -7.05 -7.88
C MET A 69 -2.15 -6.28 -9.14
N ASP A 70 -2.74 -5.06 -9.01
CA ASP A 70 -3.04 -4.19 -10.17
C ASP A 70 -1.77 -3.87 -10.94
N THR A 71 -0.66 -3.58 -10.23
CA THR A 71 0.64 -3.34 -10.83
C THR A 71 1.17 -4.59 -11.55
N SER A 72 1.07 -5.75 -10.90
CA SER A 72 1.49 -7.04 -11.47
C SER A 72 0.68 -7.38 -12.73
N TYR A 73 -0.63 -7.16 -12.69
CA TYR A 73 -1.52 -7.35 -13.83
C TYR A 73 -1.15 -6.43 -14.99
N ALA A 74 -1.05 -5.13 -14.74
CA ALA A 74 -0.75 -4.13 -15.74
C ALA A 74 0.57 -4.42 -16.48
N ILE A 75 1.63 -4.76 -15.72
CA ILE A 75 2.94 -5.10 -16.31
C ILE A 75 2.84 -6.40 -17.11
N THR A 76 2.19 -7.44 -16.57
CA THR A 76 2.03 -8.73 -17.26
C THR A 76 1.25 -8.55 -18.56
N LEU A 77 0.11 -7.85 -18.51
CA LEU A 77 -0.72 -7.57 -19.69
C LEU A 77 0.06 -6.80 -20.75
N ALA A 78 0.80 -5.75 -20.35
CA ALA A 78 1.58 -4.93 -21.28
C ALA A 78 2.62 -5.76 -22.03
N ILE A 79 3.34 -6.66 -21.34
CA ILE A 79 4.36 -7.50 -21.98
C ILE A 79 3.74 -8.58 -22.86
N LEU A 80 2.60 -9.14 -22.47
CA LEU A 80 1.85 -10.08 -23.31
C LEU A 80 1.25 -9.42 -24.55
N ALA A 81 0.79 -8.17 -24.44
CA ALA A 81 0.26 -7.40 -25.57
C ALA A 81 1.33 -7.04 -26.62
N ASN A 82 2.54 -6.71 -26.14
CA ASN A 82 3.66 -6.33 -27.01
C ASN A 82 4.96 -6.98 -26.53
N PRO A 83 5.18 -8.27 -26.85
CA PRO A 83 6.34 -9.01 -26.38
C PRO A 83 7.66 -8.38 -26.85
N PRO A 84 8.56 -8.02 -25.92
CA PRO A 84 9.80 -7.35 -26.29
C PRO A 84 10.83 -8.34 -26.85
N LYS A 85 11.62 -7.87 -27.84
CA LYS A 85 12.75 -8.64 -28.38
C LYS A 85 13.96 -8.66 -27.43
N ASN A 86 14.06 -7.67 -26.54
CA ASN A 86 15.13 -7.56 -25.53
C ASN A 86 14.69 -6.69 -24.35
N ILE A 87 15.50 -6.70 -23.27
CA ILE A 87 15.23 -5.99 -22.03
C ILE A 87 15.08 -4.47 -22.25
N SER A 88 15.92 -3.87 -23.08
CA SER A 88 15.88 -2.41 -23.33
C SER A 88 14.56 -1.99 -23.98
N GLN A 89 14.11 -2.74 -24.99
CA GLN A 89 12.83 -2.51 -25.67
C GLN A 89 11.65 -2.67 -24.69
N GLY A 90 11.66 -3.72 -23.88
CA GLY A 90 10.62 -3.97 -22.89
C GLY A 90 10.52 -2.84 -21.85
N ARG A 91 11.65 -2.37 -21.33
CA ARG A 91 11.67 -1.24 -20.38
C ARG A 91 11.18 0.07 -21.00
N LYS A 92 11.57 0.36 -22.26
CA LYS A 92 11.05 1.53 -22.99
C LYS A 92 9.54 1.44 -23.18
N PHE A 93 9.03 0.25 -23.50
CA PHE A 93 7.59 0.05 -23.65
C PHE A 93 6.85 0.22 -22.31
N LEU A 94 7.34 -0.38 -21.23
CA LEU A 94 6.75 -0.20 -19.90
C LEU A 94 6.80 1.27 -19.44
N ALA A 95 7.86 2.03 -19.79
CA ALA A 95 7.89 3.46 -19.53
C ALA A 95 6.76 4.21 -20.23
N LYS A 96 6.47 3.89 -21.51
CA LYS A 96 5.32 4.45 -22.23
C LYS A 96 3.99 4.09 -21.58
N VAL A 97 3.85 2.83 -21.11
CA VAL A 97 2.64 2.41 -20.39
C VAL A 97 2.46 3.26 -19.12
N THR A 98 3.52 3.46 -18.34
CA THR A 98 3.42 4.29 -17.11
C THR A 98 3.13 5.77 -17.40
N GLU A 99 3.60 6.32 -18.53
CA GLU A 99 3.31 7.69 -18.97
C GLU A 99 1.85 7.89 -19.39
N ASN A 100 1.15 6.82 -19.77
CA ASN A 100 -0.27 6.81 -20.14
C ASN A 100 -1.17 6.22 -19.06
N SER A 101 -0.63 5.99 -17.86
CA SER A 101 -1.40 5.53 -16.70
C SER A 101 -1.88 6.71 -15.88
N ASP A 102 -3.09 6.61 -15.32
CA ASP A 102 -3.73 7.63 -14.50
C ASP A 102 -4.39 7.02 -13.24
N GLU A 103 -5.15 7.83 -12.54
CA GLU A 103 -5.87 7.44 -11.30
C GLU A 103 -6.88 6.30 -11.49
N SER A 104 -7.26 5.96 -12.72
CA SER A 104 -8.11 4.80 -13.01
C SER A 104 -7.35 3.46 -12.96
N GLY A 105 -6.05 3.48 -12.69
CA GLY A 105 -5.20 2.31 -12.44
C GLY A 105 -5.09 1.40 -13.65
N TYR A 106 -5.27 0.09 -13.46
CA TYR A 106 -5.14 -0.90 -14.53
C TYR A 106 -6.10 -0.64 -15.71
N ILE A 107 -7.23 0.04 -15.48
CA ILE A 107 -8.17 0.40 -16.56
C ILE A 107 -7.52 1.36 -17.57
N SER A 108 -6.69 2.31 -17.12
CA SER A 108 -5.93 3.21 -18.01
C SER A 108 -4.96 2.42 -18.88
N VAL A 109 -4.32 1.39 -18.29
CA VAL A 109 -3.41 0.51 -19.04
C VAL A 109 -4.16 -0.31 -20.09
N GLU A 110 -5.32 -0.86 -19.75
CA GLU A 110 -6.16 -1.58 -20.73
C GLU A 110 -6.57 -0.67 -21.89
N LYS A 111 -6.97 0.58 -21.60
CA LYS A 111 -7.28 1.58 -22.64
C LYS A 111 -6.09 1.90 -23.53
N PHE A 112 -4.91 2.10 -22.95
CA PHE A 112 -3.68 2.35 -23.72
C PHE A 112 -3.31 1.16 -24.60
N LEU A 113 -3.53 -0.07 -24.10
CA LEU A 113 -3.22 -1.32 -24.81
C LEU A 113 -4.31 -1.77 -25.77
N ALA A 114 -5.44 -1.07 -25.89
CA ALA A 114 -6.57 -1.46 -26.75
C ALA A 114 -6.24 -1.54 -28.24
N ILE A 115 -5.12 -0.95 -28.68
CA ILE A 115 -4.59 -1.08 -30.05
C ILE A 115 -3.98 -2.47 -30.32
N TYR A 116 -3.76 -3.29 -29.29
CA TYR A 116 -3.29 -4.66 -29.37
C TYR A 116 -4.45 -5.63 -29.10
N ASP A 117 -4.33 -6.87 -29.55
CA ASP A 117 -5.29 -7.92 -29.22
C ASP A 117 -5.04 -8.42 -27.77
N ILE A 118 -5.67 -7.74 -26.78
CA ILE A 118 -5.50 -8.02 -25.36
C ILE A 118 -6.60 -8.92 -24.76
N ASP A 119 -7.71 -9.15 -25.45
CA ASP A 119 -8.88 -9.80 -24.86
C ASP A 119 -8.58 -11.24 -24.42
N LYS A 120 -7.81 -11.98 -25.22
CA LYS A 120 -7.36 -13.32 -24.84
C LYS A 120 -6.51 -13.33 -23.56
N TRP A 121 -5.68 -12.30 -23.38
CA TRP A 121 -4.82 -12.18 -22.20
C TRP A 121 -5.62 -11.76 -20.97
N LYS A 122 -6.56 -10.84 -21.12
CA LYS A 122 -7.50 -10.45 -20.06
C LYS A 122 -8.29 -11.66 -19.56
N LYS A 123 -8.85 -12.45 -20.49
CA LYS A 123 -9.56 -13.67 -20.16
C LYS A 123 -8.68 -14.70 -19.45
N MET A 124 -7.41 -14.87 -19.90
CA MET A 124 -6.47 -15.82 -19.29
C MET A 124 -6.03 -15.38 -17.90
N LEU A 125 -5.72 -14.09 -17.69
CA LEU A 125 -5.30 -13.56 -16.40
C LEU A 125 -6.46 -13.50 -15.41
N ASN A 126 -7.70 -13.37 -15.91
CA ASN A 126 -8.94 -13.30 -15.14
C ASN A 126 -8.81 -12.34 -13.94
N TYR A 127 -8.42 -11.09 -14.22
CA TYR A 127 -8.18 -10.09 -13.19
C TYR A 127 -8.91 -8.77 -13.55
N PRO A 128 -9.57 -8.09 -12.56
CA PRO A 128 -9.69 -8.47 -11.16
C PRO A 128 -10.75 -9.56 -10.94
N ALA A 129 -10.40 -10.55 -10.13
CA ALA A 129 -11.31 -11.60 -9.67
C ALA A 129 -10.84 -12.10 -8.28
N PRO A 130 -11.67 -12.85 -7.54
CA PRO A 130 -11.26 -13.52 -6.31
C PRO A 130 -10.01 -14.39 -6.52
N VAL A 131 -9.23 -14.59 -5.45
CA VAL A 131 -7.96 -15.33 -5.50
C VAL A 131 -8.15 -16.74 -6.07
N GLU A 132 -9.25 -17.42 -5.71
CA GLU A 132 -9.60 -18.75 -6.22
C GLU A 132 -9.83 -18.81 -7.73
N ASP A 133 -10.23 -17.69 -8.33
CA ASP A 133 -10.60 -17.60 -9.75
C ASP A 133 -9.50 -16.96 -10.60
N SER A 134 -8.57 -16.21 -10.00
CA SER A 134 -7.49 -15.52 -10.70
C SER A 134 -6.15 -16.17 -10.45
N MET A 135 -5.56 -16.80 -11.47
CA MET A 135 -4.21 -17.33 -11.37
C MET A 135 -3.20 -16.26 -10.96
N LEU A 136 -3.32 -15.04 -11.48
CA LEU A 136 -2.40 -13.94 -11.16
C LEU A 136 -2.48 -13.57 -9.68
N ALA A 137 -3.68 -13.42 -9.14
CA ALA A 137 -3.90 -13.09 -7.74
C ALA A 137 -3.39 -14.22 -6.83
N GLN A 138 -3.70 -15.48 -7.17
CA GLN A 138 -3.24 -16.63 -6.41
C GLN A 138 -1.70 -16.75 -6.41
N VAL A 139 -1.04 -16.58 -7.56
CA VAL A 139 0.43 -16.58 -7.64
C VAL A 139 1.04 -15.45 -6.80
N PHE A 140 0.44 -14.25 -6.82
CA PHE A 140 0.92 -13.13 -6.02
C PHE A 140 0.85 -13.44 -4.53
N ASP A 141 -0.30 -13.91 -4.05
CA ASP A 141 -0.51 -14.20 -2.64
C ASP A 141 0.31 -15.39 -2.15
N GLU A 142 0.44 -16.45 -2.95
CA GLU A 142 1.31 -17.57 -2.63
C GLU A 142 2.79 -17.14 -2.50
N ILE A 143 3.27 -16.24 -3.35
CA ILE A 143 4.63 -15.69 -3.30
C ILE A 143 4.80 -14.77 -2.09
N PHE A 144 3.82 -13.90 -1.84
CA PHE A 144 3.91 -12.92 -0.76
C PHE A 144 3.77 -13.58 0.62
N TYR A 145 2.71 -14.35 0.82
CA TYR A 145 2.41 -15.00 2.09
C TYR A 145 3.23 -16.28 2.34
N GLY A 146 3.59 -16.99 1.26
CA GLY A 146 4.09 -18.36 1.35
C GLY A 146 3.00 -19.36 1.75
N PRO A 147 3.27 -20.67 1.68
CA PRO A 147 2.22 -21.70 1.79
C PRO A 147 1.39 -21.62 3.07
N ASP A 148 2.03 -21.42 4.22
CA ASP A 148 1.35 -21.50 5.52
C ASP A 148 0.47 -20.30 5.81
N LEU A 149 0.93 -19.08 5.48
CA LEU A 149 0.11 -17.88 5.67
C LEU A 149 -0.95 -17.75 4.58
N PHE A 150 -0.66 -18.20 3.34
CA PHE A 150 -1.63 -18.26 2.26
C PHE A 150 -2.85 -19.12 2.64
N ARG A 151 -2.64 -20.33 3.19
CA ARG A 151 -3.76 -21.15 3.69
C ARG A 151 -4.61 -20.44 4.74
N LYS A 152 -3.97 -19.62 5.58
CA LYS A 152 -4.68 -18.88 6.64
C LYS A 152 -5.42 -17.67 6.10
N GLN A 153 -4.86 -16.98 5.11
CA GLN A 153 -5.42 -15.76 4.52
C GLN A 153 -6.57 -16.08 3.58
N ASP A 154 -6.33 -16.99 2.63
CA ASP A 154 -7.22 -17.25 1.50
C ASP A 154 -8.07 -18.51 1.68
N HIS A 155 -7.76 -19.33 2.68
CA HIS A 155 -8.42 -20.62 2.93
C HIS A 155 -8.32 -21.59 1.75
N LEU A 156 -7.24 -21.49 0.96
CA LEU A 156 -6.94 -22.27 -0.22
C LEU A 156 -5.64 -23.04 -0.06
N GLU A 157 -5.49 -24.15 -0.80
CA GLU A 157 -4.21 -24.82 -0.93
C GLU A 157 -3.34 -24.15 -2.00
N PRO A 158 -2.05 -23.90 -1.72
CA PRO A 158 -1.14 -23.30 -2.71
C PRO A 158 -0.90 -24.27 -3.87
N LYS A 159 -0.96 -23.74 -5.09
CA LYS A 159 -0.83 -24.53 -6.34
C LYS A 159 0.44 -24.20 -7.12
N TYR A 160 0.90 -22.94 -7.03
CA TYR A 160 1.93 -22.39 -7.92
C TYR A 160 3.26 -22.16 -7.23
N TRP A 161 3.24 -21.76 -5.94
CA TRP A 161 4.43 -21.46 -5.15
C TRP A 161 4.43 -22.24 -3.83
N THR A 162 4.60 -23.56 -3.93
CA THR A 162 4.38 -24.49 -2.79
C THR A 162 5.55 -24.59 -1.82
N THR A 163 6.76 -24.15 -2.18
CA THR A 163 8.00 -24.37 -1.41
C THR A 163 8.83 -23.10 -1.19
N GLY A 164 8.37 -21.96 -1.66
CA GLY A 164 9.12 -20.72 -1.59
C GLY A 164 9.15 -20.09 -0.19
N ARG A 165 10.21 -19.33 0.12
CA ARG A 165 10.24 -18.48 1.33
C ARG A 165 9.26 -17.32 1.18
N PRO A 166 8.37 -17.11 2.15
CA PRO A 166 7.40 -16.01 2.09
C PRO A 166 8.09 -14.65 2.07
N LEU A 167 7.68 -13.79 1.13
CA LEU A 167 8.30 -12.46 0.96
C LEU A 167 7.91 -11.48 2.06
N ILE A 168 6.76 -11.67 2.71
CA ILE A 168 6.35 -10.88 3.89
C ILE A 168 7.41 -10.90 5.01
N LYS A 169 8.26 -11.93 5.09
CA LYS A 169 9.39 -12.00 6.03
C LYS A 169 10.48 -10.94 5.76
N ASN A 170 10.45 -10.28 4.61
CA ASN A 170 11.37 -9.20 4.28
C ASN A 170 10.87 -7.83 4.74
N ASP A 171 9.67 -7.75 5.29
CA ASP A 171 9.13 -6.56 5.94
C ASP A 171 10.02 -6.15 7.11
N ARG A 172 10.24 -4.85 7.25
CA ARG A 172 11.04 -4.29 8.33
C ARG A 172 10.29 -3.18 9.03
N LEU A 173 10.18 -3.27 10.36
CA LEU A 173 9.62 -2.17 11.14
C LEU A 173 10.44 -0.88 10.94
N ALA A 174 9.75 0.18 10.54
CA ALA A 174 10.31 1.53 10.36
C ALA A 174 10.17 2.39 11.64
N VAL A 175 9.43 1.88 12.62
CA VAL A 175 9.19 2.54 13.91
C VAL A 175 9.64 1.66 15.07
N SER A 176 10.21 2.27 16.11
CA SER A 176 10.62 1.54 17.33
C SER A 176 9.44 1.28 18.28
N ALA A 177 9.49 0.13 18.97
CA ALA A 177 8.51 -0.17 20.03
C ALA A 177 8.51 0.90 21.16
N LYS A 178 9.67 1.54 21.43
CA LYS A 178 9.78 2.66 22.38
C LYS A 178 8.94 3.86 21.94
N THR A 179 8.99 4.19 20.66
CA THR A 179 8.18 5.29 20.08
C THR A 179 6.69 4.96 20.18
N MET A 180 6.28 3.75 19.77
CA MET A 180 4.87 3.34 19.84
C MET A 180 4.35 3.33 21.28
N LYS A 181 5.14 2.83 22.24
CA LYS A 181 4.79 2.88 23.68
C LYS A 181 4.60 4.33 24.17
N LYS A 182 5.46 5.27 23.72
CA LYS A 182 5.35 6.69 24.07
C LYS A 182 4.06 7.31 23.49
N LEU A 183 3.77 7.09 22.20
CA LEU A 183 2.56 7.57 21.55
C LEU A 183 1.30 6.96 22.20
N HIS A 184 1.29 5.66 22.46
CA HIS A 184 0.19 4.99 23.15
C HIS A 184 -0.13 5.64 24.51
N LYS A 185 0.90 5.93 25.30
CA LYS A 185 0.72 6.64 26.58
C LYS A 185 0.20 8.06 26.40
N MET A 186 0.74 8.81 25.44
CA MET A 186 0.33 10.20 25.15
C MET A 186 -1.14 10.28 24.74
N PHE A 187 -1.60 9.38 23.89
CA PHE A 187 -2.96 9.35 23.36
C PHE A 187 -3.91 8.42 24.13
N LYS A 188 -3.51 7.93 25.29
CA LYS A 188 -4.32 7.06 26.18
C LYS A 188 -4.89 5.83 25.45
N GLY A 189 -4.13 5.27 24.51
CA GLY A 189 -4.54 4.13 23.71
C GLY A 189 -5.29 4.44 22.43
N ASN A 190 -5.59 5.69 22.13
CA ASN A 190 -6.31 6.10 20.93
C ASN A 190 -5.38 6.15 19.68
N LEU A 191 -4.75 5.02 19.39
CA LEU A 191 -3.98 4.79 18.17
C LEU A 191 -4.69 3.72 17.34
N ALA A 192 -4.86 3.95 16.05
CA ALA A 192 -5.47 2.97 15.16
C ALA A 192 -4.73 2.87 13.82
N ILE A 193 -4.96 1.77 13.13
CA ILE A 193 -4.43 1.49 11.80
C ILE A 193 -5.53 1.67 10.77
N VAL A 194 -5.20 2.33 9.67
CA VAL A 194 -6.02 2.42 8.46
C VAL A 194 -5.14 2.09 7.27
N SER A 195 -5.18 0.84 6.82
CA SER A 195 -4.22 0.33 5.82
C SER A 195 -4.89 -0.46 4.71
N GLY A 196 -4.22 -0.51 3.56
CA GLY A 196 -4.58 -1.35 2.42
C GLY A 196 -4.37 -2.84 2.67
N ARG A 197 -3.56 -3.22 3.66
CA ARG A 197 -3.25 -4.63 3.98
C ARG A 197 -4.42 -5.40 4.54
N SER A 198 -4.33 -6.74 4.51
CA SER A 198 -5.15 -7.64 5.33
C SER A 198 -4.75 -7.57 6.81
N ARG A 199 -5.68 -7.94 7.70
CA ARG A 199 -5.40 -8.04 9.13
C ARG A 199 -4.26 -9.02 9.40
N LEU A 200 -4.26 -10.17 8.76
CA LEU A 200 -3.25 -11.21 8.93
C LEU A 200 -1.85 -10.70 8.57
N ALA A 201 -1.71 -10.02 7.43
CA ALA A 201 -0.43 -9.43 7.02
C ALA A 201 0.02 -8.33 7.99
N ALA A 202 -0.90 -7.49 8.46
CA ALA A 202 -0.62 -6.44 9.41
C ALA A 202 -0.15 -7.01 10.77
N GLU A 203 -0.87 -7.98 11.32
CA GLU A 203 -0.50 -8.64 12.57
C GLU A 203 0.85 -9.34 12.48
N TYR A 204 1.14 -9.99 11.34
CA TYR A 204 2.44 -10.61 11.10
C TYR A 204 3.57 -9.59 11.12
N SER A 205 3.45 -8.51 10.34
CA SER A 205 4.54 -7.52 10.18
C SER A 205 4.70 -6.61 11.39
N LEU A 206 3.60 -6.34 12.13
CA LEU A 206 3.58 -5.44 13.29
C LEU A 206 3.65 -6.18 14.64
N GLN A 207 3.89 -7.50 14.66
CA GLN A 207 3.86 -8.33 15.88
C GLN A 207 4.43 -7.65 17.14
N PRO A 208 5.60 -6.97 17.10
CA PRO A 208 6.17 -6.35 18.29
C PRO A 208 5.42 -5.10 18.78
N ILE A 209 4.61 -4.47 17.93
CA ILE A 209 3.99 -3.17 18.20
C ILE A 209 2.46 -3.17 18.06
N ILE A 210 1.86 -4.20 17.49
CA ILE A 210 0.41 -4.29 17.25
C ILE A 210 -0.42 -4.07 18.53
N LYS A 211 0.08 -4.48 19.66
CA LYS A 211 -0.57 -4.30 20.98
C LYS A 211 -0.76 -2.86 21.42
N TYR A 212 -0.11 -1.89 20.76
CA TYR A 212 -0.26 -0.48 21.07
C TYR A 212 -1.43 0.18 20.33
N PHE A 213 -2.09 -0.54 19.44
CA PHE A 213 -3.24 -0.04 18.69
C PHE A 213 -4.55 -0.54 19.28
N ASN A 214 -5.59 0.28 19.15
CA ASN A 214 -6.96 -0.13 19.47
C ASN A 214 -7.47 -1.05 18.36
N SER A 215 -7.56 -2.35 18.64
CA SER A 215 -7.92 -3.38 17.65
C SER A 215 -9.29 -3.16 17.01
N ASP A 216 -10.25 -2.64 17.78
CA ASP A 216 -11.63 -2.44 17.34
C ASP A 216 -11.75 -1.27 16.38
N ALA A 217 -10.83 -0.30 16.49
CA ALA A 217 -10.77 0.88 15.64
C ALA A 217 -9.90 0.68 14.38
N CYS A 218 -9.11 -0.40 14.29
CA CYS A 218 -8.26 -0.66 13.14
C CYS A 218 -9.08 -1.15 11.93
N ILE A 219 -8.78 -0.61 10.76
CA ILE A 219 -9.38 -1.01 9.48
C ILE A 219 -8.30 -1.53 8.53
N PHE A 220 -8.52 -2.74 8.05
CA PHE A 220 -7.71 -3.44 7.05
C PHE A 220 -8.54 -3.58 5.78
N LEU A 221 -8.18 -2.82 4.73
CA LEU A 221 -9.04 -2.62 3.57
C LEU A 221 -9.04 -3.81 2.61
N GLU A 222 -7.99 -4.63 2.59
CA GLU A 222 -7.95 -5.88 1.83
C GLU A 222 -9.05 -6.85 2.29
N ASP A 223 -9.39 -6.85 3.59
CA ASP A 223 -10.47 -7.66 4.16
C ASP A 223 -11.87 -7.05 3.93
N LYS A 224 -11.97 -6.01 3.10
CA LYS A 224 -13.20 -5.27 2.83
C LYS A 224 -13.53 -5.29 1.34
N LYS A 225 -14.75 -4.85 0.99
CA LYS A 225 -15.11 -4.65 -0.40
C LYS A 225 -14.19 -3.63 -1.08
N ARG A 226 -13.80 -3.91 -2.32
CA ARG A 226 -12.89 -3.06 -3.11
C ARG A 226 -13.35 -1.60 -3.20
N GLU A 227 -14.64 -1.32 -3.15
CA GLU A 227 -15.21 0.04 -3.15
C GLU A 227 -14.76 0.91 -1.97
N TYR A 228 -14.31 0.29 -0.87
CA TYR A 228 -13.79 0.99 0.31
C TYR A 228 -12.28 1.27 0.25
N ALA A 229 -11.60 0.82 -0.80
CA ALA A 229 -10.17 1.07 -0.97
C ALA A 229 -9.84 2.57 -0.97
N LYS A 230 -8.62 2.91 -0.56
CA LYS A 230 -8.09 4.29 -0.64
C LYS A 230 -8.26 4.80 -2.08
N PRO A 231 -8.67 6.00 -2.31
CA PRO A 231 -8.86 7.12 -1.37
C PRO A 231 -10.30 7.30 -0.85
N ASN A 232 -11.09 6.21 -0.69
CA ASN A 232 -12.43 6.28 -0.11
C ASN A 232 -12.34 6.65 1.39
N PRO A 233 -13.08 7.68 1.89
CA PRO A 233 -12.97 8.16 3.27
C PRO A 233 -13.56 7.20 4.31
N TYR A 234 -14.18 6.10 3.90
CA TYR A 234 -14.86 5.13 4.78
C TYR A 234 -14.01 4.72 5.98
N ALA A 235 -12.75 4.31 5.74
CA ALA A 235 -11.92 3.76 6.79
C ALA A 235 -11.59 4.81 7.88
N VAL A 236 -11.23 6.03 7.49
CA VAL A 236 -10.96 7.14 8.44
C VAL A 236 -12.21 7.50 9.22
N LYS A 237 -13.35 7.66 8.54
CA LYS A 237 -14.64 7.97 9.16
C LYS A 237 -15.05 6.92 10.19
N HIS A 238 -14.95 5.64 9.82
CA HIS A 238 -15.28 4.53 10.70
C HIS A 238 -14.38 4.50 11.94
N THR A 239 -13.06 4.58 11.74
CA THR A 239 -12.07 4.57 12.82
C THR A 239 -12.30 5.72 13.80
N MET A 240 -12.48 6.95 13.31
CA MET A 240 -12.75 8.10 14.17
C MET A 240 -14.07 7.95 14.95
N LYS A 241 -15.10 7.38 14.32
CA LYS A 241 -16.38 7.09 15.00
C LYS A 241 -16.21 6.08 16.13
N VAL A 242 -15.46 4.98 15.90
CA VAL A 242 -15.19 3.97 16.93
C VAL A 242 -14.42 4.56 18.11
N LEU A 243 -13.44 5.45 17.82
CA LEU A 243 -12.65 6.13 18.85
C LEU A 243 -13.38 7.29 19.52
N GLY A 244 -14.57 7.69 19.05
CA GLY A 244 -15.27 8.88 19.54
C GLY A 244 -14.50 10.18 19.29
N ALA A 245 -13.61 10.20 18.29
CA ALA A 245 -12.67 11.29 18.02
C ALA A 245 -13.29 12.34 17.10
N LYS A 246 -13.04 13.64 17.42
CA LYS A 246 -13.40 14.80 16.60
C LYS A 246 -12.18 15.40 15.91
N THR A 247 -11.00 15.15 16.46
CA THR A 247 -9.72 15.62 15.93
C THR A 247 -8.75 14.47 15.80
N ALA A 248 -8.03 14.39 14.68
CA ALA A 248 -7.08 13.30 14.43
C ALA A 248 -5.79 13.81 13.77
N VAL A 249 -4.71 13.06 13.96
CA VAL A 249 -3.55 13.10 13.09
C VAL A 249 -3.57 11.85 12.22
N TYR A 250 -3.57 12.02 10.92
CA TYR A 250 -3.35 10.91 9.98
C TYR A 250 -1.88 10.90 9.55
N VAL A 251 -1.23 9.76 9.69
CA VAL A 251 0.18 9.56 9.31
C VAL A 251 0.23 8.65 8.11
N GLY A 252 0.64 9.18 6.96
CA GLY A 252 0.67 8.48 5.68
C GLY A 252 1.91 8.81 4.85
N ASP A 253 2.14 8.05 3.79
CA ASP A 253 3.25 8.29 2.85
C ASP A 253 2.79 8.50 1.40
N SER A 254 1.51 8.35 1.13
CA SER A 254 0.93 8.39 -0.22
C SER A 254 -0.03 9.57 -0.44
N ALA A 255 -0.30 9.88 -1.72
CA ALA A 255 -1.31 10.85 -2.10
C ALA A 255 -2.73 10.39 -1.76
N GLU A 256 -2.97 9.09 -1.86
CA GLU A 256 -4.27 8.51 -1.54
C GLU A 256 -4.58 8.58 -0.05
N ASP A 257 -3.58 8.45 0.82
CA ASP A 257 -3.73 8.69 2.27
C ASP A 257 -4.18 10.11 2.54
N LEU A 258 -3.49 11.08 1.92
CA LEU A 258 -3.84 12.49 2.05
C LEU A 258 -5.26 12.75 1.53
N LEU A 259 -5.57 12.27 0.34
CA LEU A 259 -6.90 12.47 -0.26
C LEU A 259 -8.00 11.81 0.57
N MET A 260 -7.76 10.61 1.10
CA MET A 260 -8.69 9.92 2.00
C MET A 260 -8.94 10.74 3.28
N ALA A 261 -7.88 11.26 3.90
CA ALA A 261 -7.98 12.10 5.10
C ALA A 261 -8.76 13.40 4.81
N ARG A 262 -8.46 14.10 3.71
CA ARG A 262 -9.16 15.33 3.30
C ARG A 262 -10.64 15.09 2.96
N ARG A 263 -10.95 13.98 2.30
CA ARG A 263 -12.35 13.59 2.03
C ARG A 263 -13.11 13.28 3.32
N ALA A 264 -12.48 12.56 4.25
CA ALA A 264 -13.09 12.29 5.55
C ALA A 264 -13.34 13.58 6.34
N GLU A 265 -12.40 14.51 6.38
CA GLU A 265 -12.54 15.82 6.99
C GLU A 265 -13.74 16.59 6.39
N LYS A 266 -13.81 16.68 5.05
CA LYS A 266 -14.90 17.36 4.34
C LYS A 266 -16.27 16.77 4.62
N GLU A 267 -16.38 15.42 4.68
CA GLU A 267 -17.66 14.73 4.84
C GLU A 267 -18.16 14.72 6.30
N THR A 268 -17.25 14.76 7.26
CA THR A 268 -17.62 14.63 8.69
C THR A 268 -17.57 15.94 9.46
N GLY A 269 -16.87 16.96 8.95
CA GLY A 269 -16.56 18.19 9.71
C GLY A 269 -15.53 17.97 10.82
N ALA A 270 -14.96 16.77 10.94
CA ALA A 270 -13.84 16.49 11.84
C ALA A 270 -12.59 17.25 11.36
N LYS A 271 -11.66 17.52 12.26
CA LYS A 271 -10.39 18.15 11.91
C LYS A 271 -9.29 17.11 11.85
N ILE A 272 -8.63 16.96 10.71
CA ILE A 272 -7.63 15.93 10.46
C ILE A 272 -6.35 16.58 9.95
N ALA A 273 -5.31 16.64 10.79
CA ALA A 273 -3.98 17.01 10.34
C ALA A 273 -3.29 15.83 9.65
N PHE A 274 -2.61 16.07 8.54
CA PHE A 274 -1.86 15.07 7.83
C PHE A 274 -0.36 15.21 8.10
N VAL A 275 0.30 14.11 8.47
CA VAL A 275 1.75 14.04 8.64
C VAL A 275 2.33 13.11 7.57
N GLY A 276 3.07 13.69 6.62
CA GLY A 276 3.70 12.98 5.52
C GLY A 276 4.99 12.31 5.96
N ILE A 277 5.15 11.01 5.66
CA ILE A 277 6.39 10.23 5.88
C ILE A 277 7.13 10.09 4.55
N TYR A 278 8.44 10.40 4.54
CA TYR A 278 9.25 10.28 3.32
C TYR A 278 10.42 9.29 3.43
N GLY A 279 10.77 8.81 4.62
CA GLY A 279 12.02 8.07 4.83
C GLY A 279 12.09 6.68 4.20
N ASN A 280 10.93 6.09 3.88
CA ASN A 280 10.83 4.81 3.19
C ASN A 280 10.52 4.96 1.69
N SER A 281 10.39 6.19 1.20
CA SER A 281 10.22 6.46 -0.23
C SER A 281 11.50 6.09 -1.00
N SER A 282 11.34 5.60 -2.22
CA SER A 282 12.45 5.40 -3.16
C SER A 282 12.99 6.73 -3.72
N GLU A 283 12.18 7.81 -3.66
CA GLU A 283 12.51 9.17 -4.11
C GLU A 283 12.12 10.18 -3.01
N PRO A 284 12.90 10.26 -1.91
CA PRO A 284 12.55 11.08 -0.75
C PRO A 284 12.31 12.56 -1.06
N ASP A 285 13.14 13.14 -1.94
CA ASP A 285 13.04 14.56 -2.29
C ASP A 285 11.74 14.87 -3.03
N LYS A 286 11.32 14.00 -3.97
CA LYS A 286 10.03 14.15 -4.66
C LYS A 286 8.84 14.00 -3.71
N ALA A 287 8.93 13.07 -2.75
CA ALA A 287 7.88 12.91 -1.73
C ALA A 287 7.76 14.18 -0.87
N ILE A 288 8.89 14.75 -0.45
CA ILE A 288 8.92 16.01 0.31
C ILE A 288 8.30 17.15 -0.52
N ASP A 289 8.69 17.30 -1.79
CA ASP A 289 8.19 18.38 -2.64
C ASP A 289 6.68 18.24 -2.89
N LYS A 290 6.19 17.01 -3.11
CA LYS A 290 4.75 16.73 -3.24
C LYS A 290 3.99 17.15 -1.97
N PHE A 291 4.45 16.73 -0.80
CA PHE A 291 3.81 17.11 0.46
C PHE A 291 3.85 18.62 0.74
N LYS A 292 4.92 19.32 0.33
CA LYS A 292 4.98 20.79 0.41
C LYS A 292 3.95 21.45 -0.52
N GLN A 293 3.82 20.96 -1.77
CA GLN A 293 2.82 21.45 -2.72
C GLN A 293 1.39 21.28 -2.19
N GLU A 294 1.12 20.13 -1.57
CA GLU A 294 -0.16 19.81 -0.95
C GLU A 294 -0.37 20.49 0.42
N ARG A 295 0.61 21.24 0.92
CA ARG A 295 0.56 22.01 2.18
C ARG A 295 0.13 21.16 3.38
N VAL A 296 0.72 19.95 3.50
CA VAL A 296 0.44 19.09 4.66
C VAL A 296 1.00 19.70 5.94
N GLU A 297 0.38 19.40 7.08
CA GLU A 297 0.65 20.05 8.36
C GLU A 297 2.05 19.74 8.92
N ALA A 298 2.63 18.59 8.56
CA ALA A 298 4.03 18.27 8.86
C ALA A 298 4.60 17.24 7.88
N ILE A 299 5.91 17.30 7.66
CA ILE A 299 6.67 16.34 6.85
C ILE A 299 7.82 15.84 7.69
N ILE A 300 7.90 14.53 7.92
CA ILE A 300 8.94 13.91 8.75
C ILE A 300 9.52 12.67 8.08
N ARG A 301 10.75 12.36 8.44
CA ARG A 301 11.41 11.18 7.87
C ARG A 301 10.81 9.87 8.37
N SER A 302 10.35 9.81 9.62
CA SER A 302 9.92 8.57 10.27
C SER A 302 8.97 8.88 11.43
N VAL A 303 8.05 7.98 11.70
CA VAL A 303 7.17 8.00 12.88
C VAL A 303 7.95 8.16 14.20
N ASN A 304 9.23 7.80 14.23
CA ASN A 304 10.08 7.98 15.41
C ASN A 304 10.25 9.47 15.80
N GLN A 305 10.03 10.40 14.89
CA GLN A 305 10.09 11.85 15.16
C GLN A 305 8.77 12.40 15.70
N LEU A 306 7.65 11.70 15.47
CA LEU A 306 6.30 12.18 15.78
C LEU A 306 6.10 12.63 17.25
N PRO A 307 6.60 11.89 18.29
CA PRO A 307 6.43 12.32 19.68
C PRO A 307 7.05 13.68 20.03
N ASN A 308 7.97 14.17 19.21
CA ASN A 308 8.67 15.43 19.45
C ASN A 308 8.04 16.62 18.70
N ILE A 309 7.20 16.32 17.70
CA ILE A 309 6.59 17.36 16.86
C ILE A 309 5.08 17.45 17.03
N ILE A 310 4.44 16.44 17.60
CA ILE A 310 2.98 16.31 17.61
C ILE A 310 2.27 17.56 18.20
N ASN A 311 2.84 18.18 19.22
CA ASN A 311 2.30 19.40 19.83
C ASN A 311 2.56 20.67 18.97
N LYS A 312 3.35 20.55 17.89
CA LYS A 312 3.64 21.64 16.94
C LYS A 312 2.85 21.52 15.65
N VAL A 313 2.30 20.35 15.39
CA VAL A 313 1.39 20.13 14.24
C VAL A 313 0.14 20.96 14.50
N ARG A 314 -0.20 21.86 13.58
CA ARG A 314 -1.35 22.78 13.68
C ARG A 314 -2.43 22.35 12.70
N LEU A 315 -3.68 22.56 13.09
CA LEU A 315 -4.85 22.40 12.22
C LEU A 315 -5.05 23.62 11.36
#